data_396109d1b3e1bcdc53af7a78db67b462
#
_entry.id   396109d1b3e1bcdc53af7a78db67b462
#
_cell.length_a   1.000
_cell.length_b   1.000
_cell.length_c   1.000
_cell.angle_alpha   90.00
_cell.angle_beta   90.00
_cell.angle_gamma   90.00
#
_symmetry.space_group_name_H-M   'P 1'
#
loop_
_entity.id
_entity.type
_entity.pdbx_description
1 polymer ?
#
loop_
_entity_poly.entity_id
_entity_poly.type
_entity_poly.pdbx_seq_one_letter_code
_entity_poly.pdbx_strand_id
1 'polypeptide(L)'
;MATAKRSHRTASKRQLRVGEELRHVISSILTKDLIHDEDVAGSSVTVTEVQPSPDMRNATVYVIPLGGLNEETIIAGLNRTAGVIQGEMGRQLTMKFTPKLIFKKDESFEYASHIDGLIRKNNQSSNND
;
A
#
# COMPACT_ATOMS: atom_id res chain seq x y z
N MET A 1 -16.63 2.58 12.48
CA MET A 1 -16.45 2.68 11.70
C MET A 1 -16.08 2.79 10.34
N ALA A 2 -16.62 3.45 9.65
CA ALA A 2 -16.41 3.57 8.24
C ALA A 2 -15.06 4.09 7.89
N THR A 3 -14.38 4.63 8.84
CA THR A 3 -13.10 5.25 8.57
C THR A 3 -12.08 4.29 8.04
N ALA A 4 -12.13 3.05 8.47
CA ALA A 4 -11.16 2.08 8.01
C ALA A 4 -11.56 1.46 6.69
N LYS A 5 -12.74 1.80 6.17
CA LYS A 5 -13.20 1.17 5.00
C LYS A 5 -12.82 1.90 3.78
N ARG A 6 -12.29 1.21 2.87
CA ARG A 6 -12.15 1.64 1.50
C ARG A 6 -13.34 1.08 0.75
N SER A 7 -13.89 1.87 -0.11
CA SER A 7 -15.16 1.52 -0.71
C SER A 7 -14.99 0.54 -1.85
N HIS A 8 -14.72 -0.70 -1.53
CA HIS A 8 -14.51 -1.72 -2.54
C HIS A 8 -15.76 -2.02 -3.36
N ARG A 9 -16.92 -1.84 -2.75
CA ARG A 9 -18.14 -2.16 -3.49
C ARG A 9 -18.45 -1.19 -4.60
N THR A 10 -17.76 -0.03 -4.66
CA THR A 10 -17.91 0.87 -5.78
C THR A 10 -16.89 0.60 -6.88
N ALA A 11 -15.94 -0.29 -6.63
CA ALA A 11 -14.93 -0.62 -7.63
C ALA A 11 -15.50 -1.65 -8.63
N SER A 12 -15.24 -1.43 -9.90
CA SER A 12 -15.62 -2.38 -10.93
C SER A 12 -14.70 -3.59 -10.91
N LYS A 13 -15.11 -4.66 -11.59
CA LYS A 13 -14.24 -5.83 -11.75
C LYS A 13 -12.94 -5.46 -12.44
N ARG A 14 -13.02 -4.55 -13.40
CA ARG A 14 -11.83 -4.09 -14.09
C ARG A 14 -10.88 -3.36 -13.15
N GLN A 15 -11.42 -2.50 -12.28
CA GLN A 15 -10.60 -1.80 -11.29
C GLN A 15 -9.93 -2.78 -10.35
N LEU A 16 -10.65 -3.79 -9.88
CA LEU A 16 -10.09 -4.78 -8.97
C LEU A 16 -8.99 -5.59 -9.64
N ARG A 17 -9.20 -5.98 -10.89
CA ARG A 17 -8.20 -6.75 -11.64
C ARG A 17 -6.94 -5.93 -11.90
N VAL A 18 -7.13 -4.70 -12.36
CA VAL A 18 -5.99 -3.82 -12.63
C VAL A 18 -5.26 -3.51 -11.34
N GLY A 19 -6.01 -3.25 -10.26
CA GLY A 19 -5.40 -2.98 -8.97
C GLY A 19 -4.52 -4.12 -8.50
N GLU A 20 -4.96 -5.36 -8.69
CA GLU A 20 -4.18 -6.52 -8.29
C GLU A 20 -2.92 -6.67 -9.14
N GLU A 21 -3.03 -6.41 -10.42
CA GLU A 21 -1.88 -6.45 -11.31
C GLU A 21 -0.87 -5.38 -10.94
N LEU A 22 -1.34 -4.17 -10.67
CA LEU A 22 -0.47 -3.08 -10.24
C LEU A 22 0.19 -3.39 -8.90
N ARG A 23 -0.53 -4.03 -7.98
CA ARG A 23 0.02 -4.39 -6.69
C ARG A 23 1.24 -5.30 -6.84
N HIS A 24 1.12 -6.30 -7.71
CA HIS A 24 2.24 -7.21 -7.96
C HIS A 24 3.44 -6.50 -8.56
N VAL A 25 3.20 -5.64 -9.54
CA VAL A 25 4.28 -4.95 -10.22
C VAL A 25 4.96 -3.95 -9.28
N ILE A 26 4.18 -3.17 -8.54
CA ILE A 26 4.74 -2.19 -7.63
C ILE A 26 5.51 -2.87 -6.51
N SER A 27 4.97 -3.98 -5.97
CA SER A 27 5.69 -4.75 -4.96
C SER A 27 7.04 -5.21 -5.47
N SER A 28 7.08 -5.70 -6.70
CA SER A 28 8.34 -6.13 -7.32
C SER A 28 9.32 -4.96 -7.46
N ILE A 29 8.83 -3.81 -7.88
CA ILE A 29 9.68 -2.63 -8.04
C ILE A 29 10.29 -2.21 -6.71
N LEU A 30 9.49 -2.23 -5.65
CA LEU A 30 9.96 -1.80 -4.33
C LEU A 30 10.98 -2.76 -3.72
N THR A 31 11.00 -4.02 -4.14
CA THR A 31 12.01 -4.95 -3.65
C THR A 31 13.34 -4.80 -4.38
N LYS A 32 13.36 -4.11 -5.51
CA LYS A 32 14.60 -3.87 -6.24
C LYS A 32 15.23 -2.58 -5.73
N ASP A 33 16.54 -2.49 -5.86
CA ASP A 33 17.25 -1.31 -5.37
C ASP A 33 17.20 -0.20 -6.42
N LEU A 34 15.98 0.22 -6.75
CA LEU A 34 15.76 1.26 -7.76
C LEU A 34 15.36 2.60 -7.14
N ILE A 35 15.01 2.60 -5.87
CA ILE A 35 14.56 3.81 -5.20
C ILE A 35 15.72 4.37 -4.37
N HIS A 36 16.21 5.54 -4.78
CA HIS A 36 17.35 6.15 -4.12
C HIS A 36 16.94 7.34 -3.26
N ASP A 37 15.96 7.14 -2.41
CA ASP A 37 15.51 8.16 -1.48
C ASP A 37 15.96 7.71 -0.09
N GLU A 38 16.67 8.57 0.64
CA GLU A 38 17.25 8.17 1.92
C GLU A 38 16.21 7.86 2.98
N ASP A 39 15.00 8.40 2.86
CA ASP A 39 13.93 8.08 3.80
C ASP A 39 13.31 6.72 3.51
N VAL A 40 13.44 6.23 2.28
CA VAL A 40 12.92 4.94 1.88
C VAL A 40 13.98 3.86 1.91
N ALA A 41 15.22 4.23 1.61
CA ALA A 41 16.32 3.27 1.54
C ALA A 41 16.52 2.57 2.87
N GLY A 42 16.68 1.27 2.83
CA GLY A 42 16.87 0.48 4.03
C GLY A 42 15.61 0.13 4.77
N SER A 43 14.46 0.66 4.36
CA SER A 43 13.19 0.29 4.97
C SER A 43 12.53 -0.80 4.13
N SER A 44 11.67 -1.56 4.77
CA SER A 44 10.89 -2.60 4.10
C SER A 44 9.45 -2.11 4.02
N VAL A 45 8.89 -2.13 2.83
CA VAL A 45 7.54 -1.63 2.60
C VAL A 45 6.71 -2.73 1.94
N THR A 46 5.57 -3.04 2.55
CA THR A 46 4.64 -4.00 2.00
C THR A 46 3.49 -3.27 1.34
N VAL A 47 3.23 -3.59 0.07
CA VAL A 47 2.06 -3.05 -0.63
C VAL A 47 0.89 -3.98 -0.34
N THR A 48 -0.12 -3.46 0.32
CA THR A 48 -1.28 -4.29 0.70
C THR A 48 -2.39 -4.22 -0.33
N GLU A 49 -2.55 -3.09 -0.99
CA GLU A 49 -3.62 -2.92 -1.95
C GLU A 49 -3.33 -1.75 -2.87
N VAL A 50 -3.82 -1.84 -4.10
CA VAL A 50 -3.77 -0.71 -5.03
C VAL A 50 -5.18 -0.50 -5.56
N GLN A 51 -5.67 0.74 -5.46
CA GLN A 51 -7.00 1.10 -5.92
C GLN A 51 -6.90 2.10 -7.07
N PRO A 52 -7.07 1.63 -8.32
CA PRO A 52 -7.12 2.55 -9.45
C PRO A 52 -8.41 3.35 -9.43
N SER A 53 -8.37 4.58 -9.94
CA SER A 53 -9.58 5.35 -10.16
C SER A 53 -10.39 4.73 -11.30
N PRO A 54 -11.68 5.05 -11.41
CA PRO A 54 -12.51 4.48 -12.48
C PRO A 54 -11.96 4.78 -13.89
N ASP A 55 -11.35 5.93 -14.08
CA ASP A 55 -10.76 6.30 -15.37
C ASP A 55 -9.31 5.82 -15.54
N MET A 56 -8.77 5.13 -14.53
CA MET A 56 -7.42 4.57 -14.54
C MET A 56 -6.30 5.63 -14.63
N ARG A 57 -6.62 6.88 -14.34
CA ARG A 57 -5.62 7.94 -14.38
C ARG A 57 -4.82 8.07 -13.09
N ASN A 58 -5.39 7.61 -12.00
CA ASN A 58 -4.75 7.67 -10.69
C ASN A 58 -4.88 6.33 -10.01
N ALA A 59 -3.96 6.03 -9.11
CA ALA A 59 -4.04 4.82 -8.31
C ALA A 59 -3.52 5.14 -6.92
N THR A 60 -4.27 4.74 -5.91
CA THR A 60 -3.84 4.86 -4.52
C THR A 60 -3.17 3.56 -4.12
N VAL A 61 -1.92 3.64 -3.66
CA VAL A 61 -1.13 2.49 -3.27
C VAL A 61 -1.09 2.46 -1.74
N TYR A 62 -1.73 1.47 -1.15
CA TYR A 62 -1.74 1.32 0.31
C TYR A 62 -0.56 0.48 0.74
N VAL A 63 0.19 0.99 1.71
CA VAL A 63 1.44 0.37 2.13
C VAL A 63 1.53 0.29 3.65
N ILE A 64 2.32 -0.67 4.12
CA ILE A 64 2.70 -0.80 5.52
C ILE A 64 4.22 -0.78 5.57
N PRO A 65 4.81 0.32 6.07
CA PRO A 65 6.27 0.34 6.28
C PRO A 65 6.59 -0.55 7.49
N LEU A 66 7.55 -1.43 7.31
CA LEU A 66 7.97 -2.36 8.36
C LEU A 66 9.33 -1.96 8.90
N GLY A 67 9.49 -2.10 10.20
CA GLY A 67 10.76 -1.81 10.85
C GLY A 67 11.13 -0.35 10.87
N GLY A 68 10.24 0.50 10.45
CA GLY A 68 10.49 1.92 10.41
C GLY A 68 9.90 2.59 11.63
N LEU A 69 10.64 3.52 12.18
CA LEU A 69 10.15 4.31 13.28
C LEU A 69 9.34 5.51 12.79
N ASN A 70 9.53 5.89 11.53
CA ASN A 70 8.89 7.06 10.96
C ASN A 70 8.11 6.68 9.71
N GLU A 71 6.95 6.10 9.92
CA GLU A 71 6.11 5.66 8.81
C GLU A 71 5.74 6.79 7.88
N GLU A 72 5.42 7.96 8.45
CA GLU A 72 5.06 9.12 7.65
C GLU A 72 6.21 9.59 6.78
N THR A 73 7.43 9.53 7.30
CA THR A 73 8.62 9.91 6.56
C THR A 73 8.85 8.97 5.38
N ILE A 74 8.65 7.67 5.61
CA ILE A 74 8.80 6.68 4.54
C ILE A 74 7.75 6.91 3.46
N ILE A 75 6.51 7.15 3.85
CA ILE A 75 5.45 7.39 2.88
C ILE A 75 5.69 8.68 2.09
N ALA A 76 6.17 9.71 2.76
CA ALA A 76 6.54 10.94 2.07
C ALA A 76 7.65 10.69 1.04
N GLY A 77 8.62 9.85 1.39
CA GLY A 77 9.69 9.47 0.47
C GLY A 77 9.17 8.70 -0.73
N LEU A 78 8.22 7.79 -0.51
CA LEU A 78 7.60 7.06 -1.60
C LEU A 78 6.86 8.02 -2.55
N ASN A 79 6.16 9.00 -2.01
CA ASN A 79 5.46 9.97 -2.84
C ASN A 79 6.43 10.86 -3.61
N ARG A 80 7.58 11.21 -3.02
CA ARG A 80 8.61 11.96 -3.75
C ARG A 80 9.17 11.17 -4.92
N THR A 81 9.23 9.86 -4.80
CA THR A 81 9.79 8.99 -5.82
C THR A 81 8.74 8.31 -6.68
N ALA A 82 7.48 8.72 -6.54
CA ALA A 82 6.38 8.10 -7.27
C ALA A 82 6.61 8.12 -8.78
N GLY A 83 7.22 9.18 -9.30
CA GLY A 83 7.50 9.27 -10.73
C GLY A 83 8.47 8.20 -11.23
N VAL A 84 9.47 7.87 -10.43
CA VAL A 84 10.41 6.80 -10.76
C VAL A 84 9.69 5.46 -10.79
N ILE A 85 8.85 5.21 -9.80
CA ILE A 85 8.09 3.97 -9.71
C ILE A 85 7.12 3.86 -10.89
N GLN A 86 6.46 4.97 -11.25
CA GLN A 86 5.56 4.99 -12.41
C GLN A 86 6.31 4.68 -13.71
N GLY A 87 7.50 5.25 -13.87
CA GLY A 87 8.29 5.00 -15.05
C GLY A 87 8.66 3.53 -15.19
N GLU A 88 9.07 2.93 -14.10
CA GLU A 88 9.43 1.51 -14.10
C GLU A 88 8.19 0.64 -14.33
N MET A 89 7.07 0.99 -13.72
CA MET A 89 5.81 0.30 -13.92
C MET A 89 5.39 0.34 -15.39
N GLY A 90 5.55 1.50 -16.02
CA GLY A 90 5.21 1.65 -17.43
C GLY A 90 6.06 0.80 -18.34
N ARG A 91 7.31 0.55 -17.95
CA ARG A 91 8.19 -0.33 -18.74
C ARG A 91 7.77 -1.79 -18.61
N GLN A 92 7.18 -2.18 -17.49
CA GLN A 92 6.81 -3.56 -17.26
C GLN A 92 5.39 -3.90 -17.73
N LEU A 93 4.53 -2.89 -17.84
CA LEU A 93 3.15 -3.10 -18.23
C LEU A 93 2.89 -2.51 -19.60
N THR A 94 2.08 -3.25 -20.41
CA THR A 94 1.67 -2.71 -21.69
C THR A 94 0.40 -1.92 -21.49
N MET A 95 0.49 -0.77 -20.90
CA MET A 95 -0.64 0.11 -20.69
C MET A 95 -0.48 1.34 -21.54
N LYS A 96 -1.59 1.80 -22.10
CA LYS A 96 -1.58 3.02 -22.88
C LYS A 96 -1.15 4.22 -22.03
N PHE A 97 -1.64 4.24 -20.77
CA PHE A 97 -1.27 5.26 -19.81
C PHE A 97 -0.93 4.58 -18.50
N THR A 98 0.06 5.09 -17.79
CA THR A 98 0.34 4.63 -16.44
C THR A 98 -0.39 5.54 -15.47
N PRO A 99 -1.08 4.99 -14.47
CA PRO A 99 -1.75 5.81 -13.48
C PRO A 99 -0.73 6.60 -12.66
N LYS A 100 -1.15 7.78 -12.23
CA LYS A 100 -0.36 8.55 -11.28
C LYS A 100 -0.50 7.88 -9.92
N LEU A 101 0.60 7.63 -9.24
CA LEU A 101 0.60 6.91 -7.98
C LEU A 101 0.60 7.85 -6.80
N ILE A 102 -0.21 7.53 -5.79
CA ILE A 102 -0.23 8.21 -4.51
C ILE A 102 -0.11 7.13 -3.45
N PHE A 103 0.88 7.25 -2.57
CA PHE A 103 1.10 6.27 -1.52
C PHE A 103 0.45 6.73 -0.22
N LYS A 104 -0.25 5.80 0.43
CA LYS A 104 -0.91 6.05 1.71
C LYS A 104 -0.70 4.87 2.62
N LYS A 105 -0.70 5.13 3.93
CA LYS A 105 -0.61 4.07 4.91
C LYS A 105 -1.91 3.27 4.92
N ASP A 106 -1.80 1.95 5.05
CA ASP A 106 -2.96 1.07 5.15
C ASP A 106 -3.45 1.03 6.60
N GLU A 107 -4.38 1.89 6.90
CA GLU A 107 -4.95 1.99 8.24
C GLU A 107 -5.90 0.85 8.56
N SER A 108 -6.50 0.25 7.54
CA SER A 108 -7.43 -0.85 7.80
C SER A 108 -6.69 -2.08 8.34
N PHE A 109 -5.47 -2.32 7.85
CA PHE A 109 -4.65 -3.40 8.39
C PHE A 109 -4.29 -3.13 9.84
N GLU A 110 -3.89 -1.90 10.16
CA GLU A 110 -3.53 -1.51 11.51
C GLU A 110 -4.73 -1.65 12.46
N TYR A 111 -5.90 -1.26 11.98
CA TYR A 111 -7.13 -1.37 12.77
C TYR A 111 -7.42 -2.84 13.09
N ALA A 112 -7.33 -3.72 12.11
CA ALA A 112 -7.58 -5.14 12.32
C ALA A 112 -6.58 -5.74 13.31
N SER A 113 -5.30 -5.36 13.21
CA SER A 113 -4.28 -5.83 14.13
C SER A 113 -4.55 -5.38 15.54
N HIS A 114 -5.04 -4.17 15.71
CA HIS A 114 -5.38 -3.62 17.02
C HIS A 114 -6.52 -4.43 17.66
N ILE A 115 -7.54 -4.74 16.88
CA ILE A 115 -8.68 -5.53 17.37
C ILE A 115 -8.22 -6.93 17.78
N ASP A 116 -7.40 -7.57 16.97
CA ASP A 116 -6.86 -8.89 17.30
C ASP A 116 -6.06 -8.86 18.60
N GLY A 117 -5.27 -7.82 18.79
CA GLY A 117 -4.49 -7.65 20.00
C GLY A 117 -5.36 -7.55 21.23
N LEU A 118 -6.47 -6.81 21.15
CA LEU A 118 -7.39 -6.67 22.25
C LEU A 118 -8.08 -7.99 22.57
N ILE A 119 -8.48 -8.74 21.56
CA ILE A 119 -9.11 -10.03 21.75
C ILE A 119 -8.16 -11.00 22.43
N ARG A 120 -6.91 -11.08 21.98
CA ARG A 120 -5.92 -11.96 22.58
C ARG A 120 -5.63 -11.59 24.03
N LYS A 121 -5.57 -10.30 24.32
CA LYS A 121 -5.32 -9.83 25.66
C LYS A 121 -6.43 -10.25 26.60
N ASN A 122 -7.68 -10.13 26.17
CA ASN A 122 -8.82 -10.54 26.96
C ASN A 122 -8.81 -12.05 27.22
N ASN A 123 -8.47 -12.83 26.21
CA ASN A 123 -8.39 -14.28 26.35
C ASN A 123 -7.30 -14.69 27.33
N GLN A 124 -6.17 -14.03 27.29
CA GLN A 124 -5.06 -14.31 28.20
C GLN A 124 -5.46 -13.99 29.64
N SER A 125 -6.16 -12.90 29.84
CA SER A 125 -6.63 -12.55 31.16
C SER A 125 -7.60 -13.59 31.70
N SER A 126 -8.49 -14.10 30.85
CA SER A 126 -9.42 -15.15 31.27
C SER A 126 -8.68 -16.44 31.61
N ASN A 127 -7.66 -16.78 30.87
CA ASN A 127 -6.91 -18.02 31.09
C ASN A 127 -6.04 -17.99 32.33
N ASN A 128 -5.66 -16.81 32.77
CA ASN A 128 -4.79 -16.68 33.93
C ASN A 128 -5.56 -16.65 35.25
N ASP A 129 -6.86 -16.64 35.19
CA ASP A 129 -7.69 -16.70 36.37
C ASP A 129 -8.00 -18.17 36.74
#